data_19f520f810249d5151e25b053ec1af8a
#
_entry.id   19f520f810249d5151e25b053ec1af8a
#
_cell.length_a   1.000
_cell.length_b   1.000
_cell.length_c   1.000
_cell.angle_alpha   90.00
_cell.angle_beta   90.00
_cell.angle_gamma   90.00
#
_symmetry.space_group_name_H-M   'P 1'
#
loop_
_entity.id
_entity.type
_entity.pdbx_description
1 polymer ?
#
loop_
_entity_poly.entity_id
_entity_poly.type
_entity_poly.pdbx_seq_one_letter_code
_entity_poly.pdbx_strand_id
1 'polypeptide(L)'
;MRHGCRWREKLQNHGFRLTVAREIIIETLGNTNEHLSAENIYMTVHPKHPAIGLTTIYRTLEILTQMGIVSKFEFGHGRAKYELSEEYGKDRKSVV
;
A
#
# COMPACT_ATOMS: atom_id res chain seq x y z
N MET A 1 -0.53 14.74 -11.95
CA MET A 1 -0.55 14.36 -11.59
C MET A 1 -0.84 13.49 -10.96
N ARG A 2 -0.61 12.66 -11.15
CA ARG A 2 -1.03 11.75 -10.56
C ARG A 2 -0.04 10.88 -10.08
N HIS A 3 0.19 10.68 -8.80
CA HIS A 3 1.11 9.75 -8.24
C HIS A 3 0.73 8.35 -8.64
N GLY A 4 -0.52 8.14 -8.84
CA GLY A 4 -0.96 6.80 -9.14
C GLY A 4 -0.40 6.25 -10.43
N CYS A 5 -0.04 7.08 -11.37
CA CYS A 5 0.48 6.57 -12.62
C CYS A 5 1.84 5.94 -12.48
N ARG A 6 2.62 6.39 -11.52
CA ARG A 6 3.96 5.86 -11.38
C ARG A 6 3.97 4.45 -10.85
N TRP A 7 3.16 4.17 -9.83
CA TRP A 7 3.16 2.83 -9.29
C TRP A 7 2.49 1.85 -10.25
N ARG A 8 1.56 2.33 -11.07
CA ARG A 8 0.96 1.47 -12.07
C ARG A 8 1.99 1.03 -13.09
N GLU A 9 2.81 1.95 -13.51
CA GLU A 9 3.87 1.62 -14.46
C GLU A 9 4.85 0.66 -13.85
N LYS A 10 5.20 0.86 -12.59
CA LYS A 10 6.15 -0.01 -11.95
C LYS A 10 5.63 -1.42 -11.84
N LEU A 11 4.36 -1.57 -11.51
CA LEU A 11 3.77 -2.89 -11.44
C LEU A 11 3.82 -3.58 -12.79
N GLN A 12 3.47 -2.87 -13.82
CA GLN A 12 3.47 -3.47 -15.16
C GLN A 12 4.86 -3.81 -15.61
N ASN A 13 5.83 -2.96 -15.30
CA ASN A 13 7.19 -3.21 -15.71
C ASN A 13 7.79 -4.44 -15.04
N HIS A 14 7.29 -4.80 -13.87
CA HIS A 14 7.76 -5.99 -13.19
C HIS A 14 6.90 -7.21 -13.47
N GLY A 15 5.96 -7.09 -14.41
CA GLY A 15 5.16 -8.23 -14.78
C GLY A 15 3.98 -8.51 -13.88
N PHE A 16 3.65 -7.60 -12.97
CA PHE A 16 2.52 -7.81 -12.09
C PHE A 16 1.29 -7.15 -12.67
N ARG A 17 0.15 -7.80 -12.50
CA ARG A 17 -1.08 -7.21 -12.94
C ARG A 17 -1.56 -6.19 -11.95
N LEU A 18 -2.25 -5.18 -12.46
CA LEU A 18 -2.94 -4.24 -11.60
C LEU A 18 -4.24 -4.90 -11.19
N THR A 19 -4.37 -5.29 -9.96
CA THR A 19 -5.58 -5.90 -9.47
C THR A 19 -6.32 -4.90 -8.60
N VAL A 20 -7.62 -5.16 -8.40
CA VAL A 20 -8.42 -4.31 -7.56
C VAL A 20 -7.83 -4.22 -6.15
N ALA A 21 -7.39 -5.36 -5.62
CA ALA A 21 -6.84 -5.37 -4.27
C ALA A 21 -5.61 -4.50 -4.17
N ARG A 22 -4.72 -4.57 -5.16
CA ARG A 22 -3.51 -3.75 -5.12
C ARG A 22 -3.84 -2.28 -5.18
N GLU A 23 -4.75 -1.92 -6.05
CA GLU A 23 -5.14 -0.53 -6.19
C GLU A 23 -5.77 0.00 -4.91
N ILE A 24 -6.66 -0.76 -4.31
CA ILE A 24 -7.34 -0.33 -3.11
C ILE A 24 -6.36 -0.14 -1.96
N ILE A 25 -5.41 -1.05 -1.82
CA ILE A 25 -4.45 -0.94 -0.74
C ILE A 25 -3.54 0.26 -0.93
N ILE A 26 -3.10 0.51 -2.14
CA ILE A 26 -2.26 1.67 -2.40
C ILE A 26 -3.03 2.95 -2.11
N GLU A 27 -4.29 3.01 -2.51
CA GLU A 27 -5.10 4.18 -2.23
C GLU A 27 -5.30 4.37 -0.74
N THR A 28 -5.53 3.29 -0.02
CA THR A 28 -5.73 3.38 1.42
C THR A 28 -4.48 3.95 2.08
N LEU A 29 -3.32 3.48 1.70
CA LEU A 29 -2.10 4.00 2.26
C LEU A 29 -1.84 5.44 1.83
N GLY A 30 -2.25 5.77 0.63
CA GLY A 30 -2.05 7.12 0.12
C GLY A 30 -2.95 8.16 0.75
N ASN A 31 -4.04 7.72 1.38
CA ASN A 31 -4.97 8.66 1.98
C ASN A 31 -4.66 8.98 3.43
N THR A 32 -3.58 8.47 3.97
CA THR A 32 -3.24 8.74 5.35
C THR A 32 -1.77 9.08 5.45
N ASN A 33 -1.41 9.80 6.50
CA ASN A 33 -0.03 10.09 6.78
C ASN A 33 0.58 9.10 7.74
N GLU A 34 -0.23 8.20 8.25
CA GLU A 34 0.21 7.32 9.29
C GLU A 34 0.63 5.99 8.72
N HIS A 35 1.50 5.31 9.44
CA HIS A 35 1.82 3.93 9.10
C HIS A 35 0.64 3.08 9.51
N LEU A 36 0.22 2.18 8.65
CA LEU A 36 -0.91 1.30 8.93
C LEU A 36 -0.44 -0.14 8.98
N SER A 37 -0.95 -0.88 9.95
CA SER A 37 -0.72 -2.32 9.97
C SER A 37 -1.65 -2.98 8.96
N ALA A 38 -1.40 -4.24 8.66
CA ALA A 38 -2.28 -4.98 7.76
C ALA A 38 -3.69 -5.04 8.33
N GLU A 39 -3.80 -5.18 9.63
CA GLU A 39 -5.11 -5.20 10.26
C GLU A 39 -5.84 -3.87 10.14
N ASN A 40 -5.10 -2.78 10.27
CA ASN A 40 -5.72 -1.46 10.09
C ASN A 40 -6.23 -1.30 8.67
N ILE A 41 -5.45 -1.75 7.71
CA ILE A 41 -5.88 -1.68 6.32
C ILE A 41 -7.12 -2.54 6.13
N TYR A 42 -7.11 -3.74 6.70
CA TYR A 42 -8.25 -4.63 6.58
C TYR A 42 -9.51 -3.98 7.15
N MET A 43 -9.39 -3.36 8.32
CA MET A 43 -10.55 -2.73 8.94
C MET A 43 -11.09 -1.58 8.11
N THR A 44 -10.22 -0.90 7.39
CA THR A 44 -10.65 0.19 6.53
C THR A 44 -11.27 -0.32 5.25
N VAL A 45 -10.73 -1.39 4.70
CA VAL A 45 -11.13 -1.88 3.39
C VAL A 45 -12.34 -2.79 3.46
N HIS A 46 -12.43 -3.61 4.51
CA HIS A 46 -13.44 -4.65 4.58
C HIS A 46 -14.87 -4.13 4.42
N PRO A 47 -15.25 -3.03 5.05
CA PRO A 47 -16.63 -2.57 4.89
C PRO A 47 -17.01 -2.24 3.46
N LYS A 48 -16.05 -1.81 2.66
CA LYS A 48 -16.31 -1.46 1.28
C LYS A 48 -16.07 -2.61 0.33
N HIS A 49 -15.17 -3.47 0.68
CA HIS A 49 -14.77 -4.58 -0.20
C HIS A 49 -14.64 -5.86 0.60
N PRO A 50 -15.78 -6.43 1.01
CA PRO A 50 -15.74 -7.60 1.90
C PRO A 50 -15.06 -8.82 1.29
N ALA A 51 -14.92 -8.85 -0.02
CA ALA A 51 -14.26 -9.98 -0.64
C ALA A 51 -12.75 -9.98 -0.43
N ILE A 52 -12.18 -8.86 -0.01
CA ILE A 52 -10.74 -8.79 0.20
C ILE A 52 -10.45 -9.19 1.63
N GLY A 53 -9.89 -10.35 1.81
CA GLY A 53 -9.58 -10.85 3.15
C GLY A 53 -8.21 -10.41 3.61
N LEU A 54 -7.93 -10.70 4.86
CA LEU A 54 -6.67 -10.30 5.48
C LEU A 54 -5.48 -10.96 4.80
N THR A 55 -5.62 -12.21 4.40
CA THR A 55 -4.54 -12.90 3.71
C THR A 55 -4.18 -12.20 2.41
N THR A 56 -5.19 -11.76 1.67
CA THR A 56 -4.95 -11.03 0.43
C THR A 56 -4.21 -9.73 0.71
N ILE A 57 -4.57 -9.06 1.80
CA ILE A 57 -3.89 -7.82 2.16
C ILE A 57 -2.43 -8.08 2.48
N TYR A 58 -2.13 -9.11 3.27
CA TYR A 58 -0.75 -9.44 3.58
C TYR A 58 0.05 -9.75 2.32
N ARG A 59 -0.50 -10.56 1.45
CA ARG A 59 0.21 -10.92 0.22
C ARG A 59 0.45 -9.72 -0.66
N THR A 60 -0.54 -8.85 -0.76
CA THR A 60 -0.39 -7.66 -1.58
C THR A 60 0.66 -6.73 -1.00
N LEU A 61 0.67 -6.55 0.32
CA LEU A 61 1.67 -5.71 0.94
C LEU A 61 3.07 -6.27 0.73
N GLU A 62 3.22 -7.59 0.77
CA GLU A 62 4.51 -8.19 0.51
C GLU A 62 5.01 -7.88 -0.89
N ILE A 63 4.14 -8.01 -1.87
CA ILE A 63 4.52 -7.73 -3.25
C ILE A 63 4.90 -6.27 -3.41
N LEU A 64 4.09 -5.38 -2.87
CA LEU A 64 4.35 -3.96 -3.01
C LEU A 64 5.63 -3.54 -2.27
N THR A 65 5.91 -4.21 -1.17
CA THR A 65 7.15 -3.93 -0.43
C THR A 65 8.35 -4.38 -1.24
N GLN A 66 8.26 -5.54 -1.86
CA GLN A 66 9.38 -6.04 -2.67
C GLN A 66 9.64 -5.13 -3.86
N MET A 67 8.61 -4.49 -4.36
CA MET A 67 8.77 -3.60 -5.50
C MET A 67 9.21 -2.21 -5.11
N GLY A 68 9.27 -1.92 -3.82
CA GLY A 68 9.67 -0.58 -3.39
C GLY A 68 8.57 0.43 -3.42
N ILE A 69 7.33 0.01 -3.69
CA ILE A 69 6.20 0.94 -3.69
C ILE A 69 5.75 1.22 -2.27
N VAL A 70 5.88 0.24 -1.40
CA VAL A 70 5.48 0.36 -0.01
C VAL A 70 6.69 0.12 0.86
N SER A 71 6.83 0.88 1.93
CA SER A 71 7.87 0.69 2.92
C SER A 71 7.29 -0.03 4.13
N LYS A 72 8.04 -1.00 4.64
CA LYS A 72 7.60 -1.77 5.79
C LYS A 72 8.44 -1.40 6.98
N PHE A 73 7.80 -1.14 8.11
CA PHE A 73 8.48 -0.78 9.34
C PHE A 73 8.10 -1.79 10.40
N GLU A 74 9.09 -2.40 11.01
CA GLU A 74 8.85 -3.37 12.06
C GLU A 74 9.14 -2.73 13.40
N PHE A 75 8.20 -2.86 14.31
CA PHE A 75 8.31 -2.19 15.60
C PHE A 75 8.47 -3.19 16.75
N GLY A 76 9.02 -4.32 16.47
CA GLY A 76 9.21 -5.32 17.51
C GLY A 76 7.94 -6.12 17.73
N HIS A 77 8.04 -7.18 18.52
CA HIS A 77 6.88 -8.02 18.87
C HIS A 77 6.16 -8.54 17.63
N GLY A 78 6.86 -8.68 16.53
CA GLY A 78 6.24 -9.22 15.33
C GLY A 78 5.26 -8.29 14.64
N ARG A 79 5.20 -7.04 15.04
CA ARG A 79 4.28 -6.12 14.43
C ARG A 79 4.94 -5.34 13.32
N ALA A 80 4.24 -5.16 12.25
CA ALA A 80 4.74 -4.40 11.12
C ALA A 80 3.70 -3.38 10.69
N LYS A 81 4.16 -2.24 10.26
CA LYS A 81 3.29 -1.22 9.70
C LYS A 81 3.83 -0.83 8.34
N TYR A 82 2.99 -0.28 7.52
CA TYR A 82 3.31 0.00 6.14
C TYR A 82 2.93 1.41 5.76
N GLU A 83 3.65 1.94 4.79
CA GLU A 83 3.41 3.28 4.31
C GLU A 83 3.85 3.34 2.86
N LEU A 84 3.24 4.18 2.04
CA LEU A 84 3.74 4.35 0.69
C LEU A 84 5.13 4.95 0.74
N SER A 85 6.01 4.47 -0.12
CA SER A 85 7.33 5.04 -0.24
C SER A 85 7.21 6.51 -0.63
N GLU A 86 8.21 7.29 -0.27
CA GLU A 86 8.16 8.71 -0.57
C GLU A 86 7.96 9.00 -2.03
N GLU A 87 8.53 8.16 -2.87
CA GLU A 87 8.40 8.33 -4.29
C GLU A 87 6.96 8.26 -4.75
N TYR A 88 6.11 7.53 -4.06
CA TYR A 88 4.72 7.32 -4.45
C TYR A 88 3.75 7.91 -3.45
N GLY A 89 4.26 8.63 -2.46
CA GLY A 89 3.41 9.17 -1.42
C GLY A 89 2.82 10.49 -1.80
N LYS A 90 2.26 11.16 -0.80
CA LYS A 90 1.61 12.42 -1.07
C LYS A 90 2.59 13.53 -1.19
N ASP A 91 2.21 14.52 -1.96
CA ASP A 91 3.07 15.66 -2.18
C ASP A 91 3.32 16.46 -0.96
N ARG A 92 2.45 16.41 -0.01
CA ARG A 92 2.60 17.30 1.10
C ARG A 92 3.90 17.13 1.79
N LYS A 93 4.52 16.00 1.68
CA LYS A 93 5.79 15.83 2.30
C LYS A 93 6.87 16.62 1.63
N SER A 94 6.71 16.91 0.39
CA SER A 94 7.74 17.63 -0.31
C SER A 94 7.48 19.09 -0.35
N VAL A 95 6.46 19.53 0.23
CA VAL A 95 6.18 20.89 0.20
C VAL A 95 6.97 21.58 1.19
N VAL A 96 7.84 21.58 1.58
CA VAL A 96 8.43 22.25 2.63
C VAL A 96 9.31 23.32 2.25
#